data_0b6048aac43f180ea6baeb62d81392e1
#
_entry.id   0b6048aac43f180ea6baeb62d81392e1
#
_cell.length_a   1.000
_cell.length_b   1.000
_cell.length_c   1.000
_cell.angle_alpha   90.00
_cell.angle_beta   90.00
_cell.angle_gamma   90.00
#
_symmetry.space_group_name_H-M   'P 1'
#
loop_
_entity.id
_entity.type
_entity.pdbx_description
1 polymer ?
#
loop_
_entity_poly.entity_id
_entity_poly.type
_entity_poly.pdbx_seq_one_letter_code
_entity_poly.pdbx_strand_id
1 'polypeptide(L)'
;VAANVTVRGGELDLIMRDGRTWVFVEVRYRRNSDFGGAAASITRQKQQSLLRAAAVWLSRQGASFDSTDCRFDVLAVTGSQVEWLPNAFGQSE
;
A
#
# COMPACT_ATOMS: atom_id res chain seq x y z
N VAL A 1 10.46 -7.38 1.14
CA VAL A 1 10.42 -8.42 0.11
C VAL A 1 10.70 -7.84 -1.27
N ALA A 2 10.03 -6.78 -1.64
CA ALA A 2 10.25 -6.16 -2.94
C ALA A 2 9.98 -4.67 -2.86
N ALA A 3 10.57 -3.91 -3.80
CA ALA A 3 10.39 -2.47 -3.87
C ALA A 3 10.22 -2.06 -5.32
N ASN A 4 9.43 -1.01 -5.54
CA ASN A 4 9.23 -0.40 -6.86
C ASN A 4 8.81 -1.43 -7.90
N VAL A 5 7.79 -2.21 -7.54
CA VAL A 5 7.30 -3.29 -8.42
C VAL A 5 6.25 -2.74 -9.36
N THR A 6 6.47 -2.91 -10.66
CA THR A 6 5.51 -2.52 -11.68
C THR A 6 4.79 -3.77 -12.18
N VAL A 7 3.47 -3.72 -12.15
CA VAL A 7 2.64 -4.82 -12.66
C VAL A 7 1.52 -4.21 -13.49
N ARG A 8 0.77 -5.08 -14.15
CA ARG A 8 -0.41 -4.63 -14.87
C ARG A 8 -1.37 -3.99 -13.86
N GLY A 9 -1.80 -2.79 -14.12
CA GLY A 9 -2.72 -2.07 -13.25
C GLY A 9 -2.07 -1.02 -12.38
N GLY A 10 -0.74 -1.02 -12.22
CA GLY A 10 -0.09 0.02 -11.45
C GLY A 10 1.26 -0.38 -10.88
N GLU A 11 1.71 0.40 -9.92
CA GLU A 11 2.97 0.20 -9.23
C GLU A 11 2.74 -0.02 -7.75
N LEU A 12 3.61 -0.82 -7.15
CA LEU A 12 3.63 -1.03 -5.70
C LEU A 12 4.98 -0.53 -5.18
N ASP A 13 4.94 0.45 -4.28
CA ASP A 13 6.17 1.06 -3.78
C ASP A 13 7.00 0.08 -2.96
N LEU A 14 6.37 -0.57 -2.00
CA LEU A 14 7.02 -1.57 -1.16
C LEU A 14 6.08 -2.74 -0.93
N ILE A 15 6.64 -3.94 -0.92
CA ILE A 15 5.92 -5.15 -0.55
C ILE A 15 6.70 -5.79 0.58
N MET A 16 6.05 -5.94 1.72
CA MET A 16 6.68 -6.49 2.91
C MET A 16 5.87 -7.66 3.43
N ARG A 17 6.39 -8.31 4.44
CA ARG A 17 5.71 -9.45 5.03
C ARG A 17 5.78 -9.36 6.54
N ASP A 18 4.62 -9.54 7.17
CA ASP A 18 4.51 -9.56 8.63
C ASP A 18 3.87 -10.89 9.01
N GLY A 19 4.71 -11.86 9.37
CA GLY A 19 4.23 -13.21 9.60
C GLY A 19 3.64 -13.80 8.33
N ARG A 20 2.35 -14.07 8.33
CA ARG A 20 1.62 -14.60 7.17
C ARG A 20 0.95 -13.52 6.34
N THR A 21 1.04 -12.27 6.79
CA THR A 21 0.33 -11.17 6.16
C THR A 21 1.25 -10.46 5.17
N TRP A 22 0.80 -10.33 3.93
CA TRP A 22 1.47 -9.47 2.95
C TRP A 22 1.08 -8.03 3.22
N VAL A 23 2.07 -7.16 3.26
CA VAL A 23 1.87 -5.74 3.54
C VAL A 23 2.29 -4.94 2.32
N PHE A 24 1.33 -4.28 1.70
CA PHE A 24 1.60 -3.39 0.56
C PHE A 24 1.66 -1.97 1.08
N VAL A 25 2.80 -1.31 0.89
CA VAL A 25 3.05 -0.02 1.49
C VAL A 25 3.12 1.05 0.42
N GLU A 26 2.31 2.07 0.56
CA GLU A 26 2.37 3.27 -0.28
C GLU A 26 3.17 4.32 0.45
N VAL A 27 4.22 4.85 -0.19
CA VAL A 27 5.08 5.87 0.39
C VAL A 27 4.59 7.24 -0.05
N ARG A 28 4.35 8.13 0.91
CA ARG A 28 3.89 9.49 0.64
C ARG A 28 4.85 10.49 1.24
N TYR A 29 5.32 11.40 0.41
CA TYR A 29 6.20 12.49 0.81
C TYR A 29 5.38 13.75 0.92
N ARG A 30 5.48 14.44 2.05
CA ARG A 30 4.75 15.68 2.29
C ARG A 30 5.68 16.73 2.83
N ARG A 31 5.40 17.99 2.49
CA ARG A 31 6.23 19.10 2.99
C ARG A 31 5.94 19.41 4.44
N ASN A 32 4.70 19.23 4.84
CA ASN A 32 4.27 19.52 6.21
C ASN A 32 3.09 18.63 6.57
N SER A 33 2.68 18.72 7.83
CA SER A 33 1.57 17.93 8.35
C SER A 33 0.25 18.60 8.03
N ASP A 34 -0.16 18.57 6.78
CA ASP A 34 -1.38 19.21 6.35
C ASP A 34 -2.63 18.47 6.84
N PHE A 35 -3.77 19.06 6.57
CA PHE A 35 -5.06 18.51 6.96
C PHE A 35 -5.25 17.11 6.38
N GLY A 36 -5.75 16.21 7.23
CA GLY A 36 -6.08 14.87 6.83
C GLY A 36 -4.91 13.91 6.77
N GLY A 37 -3.68 14.40 6.86
CA GLY A 37 -2.52 13.54 6.84
C GLY A 37 -2.29 12.84 5.51
N ALA A 38 -1.28 11.94 5.48
CA ALA A 38 -0.89 11.26 4.27
C ALA A 38 -1.93 10.25 3.81
N ALA A 39 -2.54 9.53 4.74
CA ALA A 39 -3.54 8.51 4.38
C ALA A 39 -4.73 9.15 3.67
N ALA A 40 -5.18 10.31 4.14
CA ALA A 40 -6.32 10.99 3.53
C ALA A 40 -5.98 11.56 2.15
N SER A 41 -4.70 11.70 1.82
CA SER A 41 -4.28 12.20 0.51
C SER A 41 -4.39 11.14 -0.58
N ILE A 42 -4.59 9.87 -0.21
CA ILE A 42 -4.70 8.78 -1.18
C ILE A 42 -6.16 8.69 -1.63
N THR A 43 -6.41 9.10 -2.86
CA THR A 43 -7.76 9.10 -3.41
C THR A 43 -8.30 7.69 -3.53
N ARG A 44 -9.63 7.57 -3.62
CA ARG A 44 -10.25 6.26 -3.85
C ARG A 44 -9.76 5.64 -5.16
N GLN A 45 -9.56 6.46 -6.18
CA GLN A 45 -9.03 5.96 -7.45
C GLN A 45 -7.65 5.36 -7.29
N LYS A 46 -6.79 6.02 -6.51
CA LYS A 46 -5.45 5.50 -6.23
C LYS A 46 -5.53 4.22 -5.41
N GLN A 47 -6.44 4.18 -4.43
CA GLN A 47 -6.64 2.97 -3.64
C GLN A 47 -7.05 1.79 -4.52
N GLN A 48 -7.95 2.01 -5.46
CA GLN A 48 -8.39 0.96 -6.37
C GLN A 48 -7.25 0.50 -7.28
N SER A 49 -6.42 1.43 -7.73
CA SER A 49 -5.25 1.10 -8.53
C SER A 49 -4.29 0.22 -7.75
N LEU A 50 -4.05 0.56 -6.47
CA LEU A 50 -3.18 -0.23 -5.61
C LEU A 50 -3.75 -1.61 -5.35
N LEU A 51 -5.06 -1.71 -5.15
CA LEU A 51 -5.70 -3.01 -4.96
C LEU A 51 -5.55 -3.89 -6.19
N ARG A 52 -5.72 -3.32 -7.39
CA ARG A 52 -5.55 -4.08 -8.63
C ARG A 52 -4.11 -4.55 -8.80
N ALA A 53 -3.16 -3.66 -8.52
CA ALA A 53 -1.74 -4.02 -8.65
C ALA A 53 -1.37 -5.13 -7.67
N ALA A 54 -1.87 -5.05 -6.45
CA ALA A 54 -1.62 -6.09 -5.44
C ALA A 54 -2.22 -7.41 -5.86
N ALA A 55 -3.43 -7.40 -6.43
CA ALA A 55 -4.08 -8.63 -6.89
C ALA A 55 -3.27 -9.30 -7.99
N VAL A 56 -2.74 -8.51 -8.93
CA VAL A 56 -1.91 -9.04 -10.02
C VAL A 56 -0.63 -9.64 -9.44
N TRP A 57 0.01 -8.93 -8.51
CA TRP A 57 1.24 -9.42 -7.90
C TRP A 57 1.01 -10.73 -7.14
N LEU A 58 -0.06 -10.80 -6.34
CA LEU A 58 -0.40 -12.01 -5.60
C LEU A 58 -0.67 -13.18 -6.56
N SER A 59 -1.36 -12.90 -7.66
CA SER A 59 -1.63 -13.94 -8.66
C SER A 59 -0.34 -14.53 -9.20
N ARG A 60 0.67 -13.71 -9.42
CA ARG A 60 1.99 -14.19 -9.87
C ARG A 60 2.68 -15.05 -8.84
N GLN A 61 2.32 -14.90 -7.57
CA GLN A 61 2.85 -15.72 -6.47
C GLN A 61 1.99 -16.95 -6.22
N GLY A 62 0.95 -17.17 -7.03
CA GLY A 62 0.03 -18.28 -6.83
C GLY A 62 -0.96 -18.05 -5.69
N ALA A 63 -1.25 -16.80 -5.38
CA ALA A 63 -2.12 -16.44 -4.27
C ALA A 63 -3.21 -15.48 -4.72
N SER A 64 -4.16 -15.20 -3.82
CA SER A 64 -5.22 -14.23 -4.07
C SER A 64 -5.63 -13.59 -2.75
N PHE A 65 -6.43 -12.54 -2.81
CA PHE A 65 -6.96 -11.92 -1.59
C PHE A 65 -7.82 -12.91 -0.79
N ASP A 66 -8.49 -13.83 -1.48
CA ASP A 66 -9.34 -14.81 -0.80
C ASP A 66 -8.54 -15.84 -0.01
N SER A 67 -7.32 -16.13 -0.45
CA SER A 67 -6.50 -17.18 0.15
C SER A 67 -5.38 -16.64 1.01
N THR A 68 -5.21 -15.32 1.09
CA THR A 68 -4.00 -14.73 1.67
C THR A 68 -4.37 -13.49 2.47
N ASP A 69 -3.81 -13.39 3.67
CA ASP A 69 -3.99 -12.18 4.48
C ASP A 69 -3.15 -11.05 3.91
N CYS A 70 -3.78 -9.92 3.71
CA CYS A 70 -3.13 -8.73 3.15
C CYS A 70 -3.61 -7.49 3.86
N ARG A 71 -2.75 -6.48 3.92
CA ARG A 71 -3.15 -5.17 4.38
C ARG A 71 -2.39 -4.11 3.59
N PHE A 72 -2.94 -2.92 3.60
CA PHE A 72 -2.36 -1.77 2.89
C PHE A 72 -1.98 -0.72 3.92
N ASP A 73 -0.70 -0.42 3.97
CA ASP A 73 -0.15 0.55 4.90
C ASP A 73 0.32 1.79 4.14
N VAL A 74 0.43 2.89 4.85
CA VAL A 74 1.00 4.11 4.29
C VAL A 74 2.19 4.51 5.13
N LEU A 75 3.29 4.81 4.47
CA LEU A 75 4.49 5.35 5.09
C LEU A 75 4.56 6.82 4.74
N ALA A 76 4.29 7.68 5.72
CA ALA A 76 4.24 9.12 5.52
C ALA A 76 5.59 9.72 5.92
N VAL A 77 6.21 10.43 4.98
CA VAL A 77 7.49 11.09 5.20
C VAL A 77 7.26 12.59 5.14
N THR A 78 7.54 13.29 6.24
CA THR A 78 7.37 14.73 6.35
C THR A 78 8.68 15.32 6.84
N GLY A 79 9.45 15.94 5.94
CA GLY A 79 10.76 16.45 6.33
C GLY A 79 11.64 15.32 6.83
N SER A 80 12.05 15.40 8.10
CA SER A 80 12.88 14.36 8.73
C SER A 80 12.05 13.35 9.51
N GLN A 81 10.72 13.49 9.49
CA GLN A 81 9.84 12.62 10.27
C GLN A 81 9.22 11.55 9.40
N VAL A 82 9.10 10.36 9.97
CA VAL A 82 8.51 9.20 9.29
C VAL A 82 7.42 8.65 10.18
N GLU A 83 6.23 8.45 9.60
CA GLU A 83 5.10 7.89 10.34
C GLU A 83 4.55 6.71 9.56
N TRP A 84 4.36 5.60 10.26
CA TRP A 84 3.80 4.39 9.68
C TRP A 84 2.32 4.31 10.04
N LEU A 85 1.47 4.21 9.02
CA LEU A 85 0.03 4.14 9.21
C LEU A 85 -0.45 2.76 8.77
N PRO A 86 -0.58 1.82 9.69
CA PRO A 86 -0.97 0.46 9.32
C PRO A 86 -2.44 0.38 8.96
N ASN A 87 -2.75 -0.49 8.03
CA ASN A 87 -4.12 -0.80 7.60
C ASN A 87 -4.89 0.47 7.26
N ALA A 88 -4.27 1.30 6.42
CA ALA A 88 -4.82 2.62 6.09
C ALA A 88 -6.06 2.54 5.24
N PHE A 89 -6.21 1.50 4.42
CA PHE A 89 -7.40 1.25 3.64
C PHE A 89 -7.46 -0.24 3.30
N GLY A 90 -8.61 -0.70 2.81
CA GLY A 90 -8.80 -2.10 2.50
C GLY A 90 -9.73 -2.31 1.33
N GLN A 91 -9.81 -3.56 0.87
CA GLN A 91 -10.63 -3.90 -0.29
C GLN A 91 -12.11 -3.92 0.00
N SER A 92 -12.48 -3.99 1.25
CA SER A 92 -13.89 -4.08 1.64
C SER A 92 -14.57 -2.73 1.77
N GLU A 93 -13.85 -1.66 1.55
CA GLU A 93 -14.37 -0.31 1.70
C GLU A 93 -15.20 0.16 0.52
#